data_f6d5a32a0b9dfe956e9bc17929addb24
#
_entry.id   f6d5a32a0b9dfe956e9bc17929addb24
#
_cell.length_a   1.000
_cell.length_b   1.000
_cell.length_c   1.000
_cell.angle_alpha   90.00
_cell.angle_beta   90.00
_cell.angle_gamma   90.00
#
_symmetry.space_group_name_H-M   'P 1'
#
loop_
_entity.id
_entity.type
_entity.pdbx_description
1 polymer ?
#
loop_
_entity_poly.entity_id
_entity_poly.type
_entity_poly.pdbx_seq_one_letter_code
_entity_poly.pdbx_strand_id
1 'polypeptide(L)'
;IALGMPENKLKDKRGYYLINKLSKPNKLNKDKTLLEEMYNYCIQDVITEQAIAKKLYKLNPTERKIWELDQTINIRGVKVDRPSVKDGIYLYEKHQKTLKDNLIELTGLENPNSQKQFLGWLLDKGVLVDNVQKSTLQTVLNSPDDFGVHEAVNLKLSLSKTAPKKYIAIKEKIGSGTRLHGNIMYHGASTGRWVSTGVNLQNIARPTLDPDTCIELIKTRDINRFSEENI
;
A
#
# COMPACT_ATOMS: atom_id res chain seq x y z
N ILE A 1 -18.18 23.82 -4.83
CA ILE A 1 -19.49 23.97 -5.52
C ILE A 1 -20.62 23.42 -4.64
N ALA A 2 -20.43 22.31 -3.93
CA ALA A 2 -21.46 21.73 -3.04
C ALA A 2 -21.97 22.67 -1.93
N LEU A 3 -21.19 23.70 -1.55
CA LEU A 3 -21.56 24.69 -0.53
C LEU A 3 -22.01 26.03 -1.11
N GLY A 4 -22.20 26.14 -2.42
CA GLY A 4 -22.60 27.40 -3.07
C GLY A 4 -21.64 28.56 -2.80
N MET A 5 -20.34 28.28 -2.82
CA MET A 5 -19.29 29.28 -2.60
C MET A 5 -19.12 30.17 -3.83
N PRO A 6 -18.98 31.51 -3.68
CA PRO A 6 -18.66 32.38 -4.79
C PRO A 6 -17.22 32.12 -5.30
N GLU A 7 -16.98 32.39 -6.59
CA GLU A 7 -15.70 32.07 -7.27
C GLU A 7 -14.48 32.65 -6.57
N ASN A 8 -14.56 33.86 -6.06
CA ASN A 8 -13.44 34.52 -5.33
C ASN A 8 -13.12 33.87 -3.97
N LYS A 9 -13.86 32.84 -3.57
CA LYS A 9 -13.63 32.03 -2.35
C LYS A 9 -13.37 30.56 -2.66
N LEU A 10 -13.16 30.22 -3.92
CA LEU A 10 -12.75 28.87 -4.33
C LEU A 10 -11.24 28.71 -4.26
N LYS A 11 -10.82 27.45 -4.17
CA LYS A 11 -9.42 27.09 -4.18
C LYS A 11 -8.77 27.40 -5.53
N ASP A 12 -7.59 28.03 -5.50
CA ASP A 12 -6.78 28.29 -6.69
C ASP A 12 -6.22 26.95 -7.26
N LYS A 13 -6.37 26.75 -8.55
CA LYS A 13 -5.90 25.54 -9.25
C LYS A 13 -4.40 25.53 -9.51
N ARG A 14 -3.72 26.68 -9.41
CA ARG A 14 -2.26 26.80 -9.67
C ARG A 14 -1.39 26.24 -8.55
N GLY A 15 -1.94 25.95 -7.37
CA GLY A 15 -1.16 25.51 -6.20
C GLY A 15 -0.27 24.29 -6.47
N TYR A 16 -0.75 23.29 -7.19
CA TYR A 16 0.06 22.13 -7.57
C TYR A 16 1.29 22.49 -8.40
N TYR A 17 1.14 23.40 -9.37
CA TYR A 17 2.25 23.90 -10.18
C TYR A 17 3.28 24.65 -9.32
N LEU A 18 2.83 25.57 -8.47
CA LEU A 18 3.69 26.36 -7.60
C LEU A 18 4.48 25.49 -6.61
N ILE A 19 3.81 24.53 -5.96
CA ILE A 19 4.45 23.59 -5.05
C ILE A 19 5.54 22.80 -5.78
N ASN A 20 5.23 22.24 -6.96
CA ASN A 20 6.22 21.48 -7.74
C ASN A 20 7.41 22.31 -8.24
N LYS A 21 7.22 23.62 -8.47
CA LYS A 21 8.30 24.51 -8.91
C LYS A 21 9.17 24.99 -7.76
N LEU A 22 8.59 25.24 -6.59
CA LEU A 22 9.28 25.87 -5.46
C LEU A 22 9.80 24.85 -4.43
N SER A 23 9.18 23.66 -4.30
CA SER A 23 9.45 22.71 -3.22
C SER A 23 10.29 21.49 -3.63
N LYS A 24 11.02 21.53 -4.75
CA LYS A 24 11.92 20.44 -5.12
C LYS A 24 13.15 20.40 -4.21
N PRO A 25 13.47 19.27 -3.54
CA PRO A 25 14.53 19.18 -2.52
C PRO A 25 15.92 19.64 -3.00
N ASN A 26 16.22 19.48 -4.29
CA ASN A 26 17.54 19.76 -4.86
C ASN A 26 17.62 21.04 -5.72
N LYS A 27 16.53 21.81 -5.80
CA LYS A 27 16.49 23.08 -6.56
C LYS A 27 15.54 24.05 -5.87
N LEU A 28 16.05 24.75 -4.85
CA LEU A 28 15.36 25.91 -4.30
C LEU A 28 15.25 26.97 -5.41
N ASN A 29 14.07 27.10 -5.96
CA ASN A 29 13.77 28.17 -6.91
C ASN A 29 13.55 29.46 -6.13
N LYS A 30 14.43 30.47 -6.34
CA LYS A 30 14.39 31.77 -5.68
C LYS A 30 13.69 32.83 -6.54
N ASP A 31 12.89 32.42 -7.52
CA ASP A 31 12.13 33.34 -8.35
C ASP A 31 11.12 34.11 -7.49
N LYS A 32 11.33 35.42 -7.37
CA LYS A 32 10.50 36.29 -6.53
C LYS A 32 9.05 36.33 -6.99
N THR A 33 8.81 36.28 -8.29
CA THR A 33 7.45 36.29 -8.86
C THR A 33 6.70 35.04 -8.48
N LEU A 34 7.33 33.85 -8.59
CA LEU A 34 6.71 32.57 -8.17
C LEU A 34 6.50 32.51 -6.66
N LEU A 35 7.35 33.14 -5.86
CA LEU A 35 7.16 33.22 -4.41
C LEU A 35 5.98 34.15 -4.05
N GLU A 36 5.82 35.29 -4.70
CA GLU A 36 4.63 36.14 -4.50
C GLU A 36 3.34 35.43 -4.90
N GLU A 37 3.34 34.72 -6.03
CA GLU A 37 2.19 33.91 -6.43
C GLU A 37 1.90 32.83 -5.38
N MET A 38 2.91 32.18 -4.79
CA MET A 38 2.73 31.20 -3.74
C MET A 38 2.16 31.83 -2.46
N TYR A 39 2.60 33.03 -2.07
CA TYR A 39 2.00 33.73 -0.93
C TYR A 39 0.53 34.05 -1.16
N ASN A 40 0.19 34.56 -2.35
CA ASN A 40 -1.21 34.84 -2.71
C ASN A 40 -2.05 33.54 -2.73
N TYR A 41 -1.48 32.45 -3.23
CA TYR A 41 -2.11 31.12 -3.17
C TYR A 41 -2.38 30.70 -1.72
N CYS A 42 -1.41 30.81 -0.82
CA CYS A 42 -1.59 30.48 0.59
C CYS A 42 -2.64 31.35 1.27
N ILE A 43 -2.66 32.66 0.98
CA ILE A 43 -3.69 33.58 1.49
C ILE A 43 -5.09 33.14 1.00
N GLN A 44 -5.22 32.81 -0.28
CA GLN A 44 -6.47 32.36 -0.86
C GLN A 44 -6.95 31.03 -0.24
N ASP A 45 -6.03 30.09 0.03
CA ASP A 45 -6.38 28.84 0.72
C ASP A 45 -6.96 29.12 2.12
N VAL A 46 -6.37 30.03 2.90
CA VAL A 46 -6.86 30.42 4.23
C VAL A 46 -8.24 31.09 4.14
N ILE A 47 -8.42 32.00 3.18
CA ILE A 47 -9.73 32.66 2.94
C ILE A 47 -10.81 31.62 2.60
N THR A 48 -10.45 30.64 1.77
CA THR A 48 -11.34 29.55 1.38
C THR A 48 -11.72 28.68 2.59
N GLU A 49 -10.73 28.27 3.40
CA GLU A 49 -10.98 27.49 4.63
C GLU A 49 -11.88 28.24 5.61
N GLN A 50 -11.64 29.51 5.86
CA GLN A 50 -12.47 30.32 6.75
C GLN A 50 -13.90 30.44 6.24
N ALA A 51 -14.08 30.61 4.92
CA ALA A 51 -15.40 30.69 4.32
C ALA A 51 -16.15 29.36 4.38
N ILE A 52 -15.46 28.23 4.23
CA ILE A 52 -16.01 26.89 4.40
C ILE A 52 -16.39 26.66 5.87
N ALA A 53 -15.50 26.97 6.80
CA ALA A 53 -15.74 26.80 8.24
C ALA A 53 -16.98 27.55 8.74
N LYS A 54 -17.28 28.73 8.16
CA LYS A 54 -18.50 29.50 8.48
C LYS A 54 -19.79 28.83 7.98
N LYS A 55 -19.71 27.98 6.95
CA LYS A 55 -20.86 27.29 6.36
C LYS A 55 -21.07 25.88 6.87
N LEU A 56 -20.04 25.28 7.47
CA LEU A 56 -20.13 23.94 8.04
C LEU A 56 -20.76 23.99 9.45
N TYR A 57 -21.53 22.95 9.75
CA TYR A 57 -21.99 22.72 11.11
C TYR A 57 -20.81 22.34 12.01
N LYS A 58 -20.84 22.82 13.25
CA LYS A 58 -19.90 22.37 14.26
C LYS A 58 -20.15 20.91 14.59
N LEU A 59 -19.09 20.16 14.81
CA LEU A 59 -19.20 18.80 15.33
C LEU A 59 -19.93 18.82 16.68
N ASN A 60 -20.82 17.87 16.90
CA ASN A 60 -21.44 17.68 18.20
C ASN A 60 -20.35 17.23 19.23
N PRO A 61 -20.58 17.36 20.54
CA PRO A 61 -19.57 17.06 21.55
C PRO A 61 -19.02 15.62 21.49
N THR A 62 -19.82 14.63 21.11
CA THR A 62 -19.41 13.25 20.97
C THR A 62 -18.48 13.06 19.77
N GLU A 63 -18.88 13.56 18.61
CA GLU A 63 -18.07 13.53 17.39
C GLU A 63 -16.74 14.27 17.58
N ARG A 64 -16.76 15.39 18.30
CA ARG A 64 -15.55 16.14 18.63
C ARG A 64 -14.58 15.31 19.44
N LYS A 65 -15.06 14.59 20.45
CA LYS A 65 -14.21 13.70 21.27
C LYS A 65 -13.61 12.55 20.46
N ILE A 66 -14.40 11.97 19.54
CA ILE A 66 -13.90 10.90 18.65
C ILE A 66 -12.83 11.45 17.70
N TRP A 67 -13.04 12.64 17.14
CA TRP A 67 -12.02 13.28 16.31
C TRP A 67 -10.74 13.61 17.10
N GLU A 68 -10.83 14.09 18.33
CA GLU A 68 -9.69 14.35 19.19
C GLU A 68 -8.94 13.05 19.54
N LEU A 69 -9.68 11.95 19.74
CA LEU A 69 -9.09 10.62 19.92
C LEU A 69 -8.34 10.17 18.65
N ASP A 70 -8.91 10.38 17.47
CA ASP A 70 -8.25 10.11 16.19
C ASP A 70 -6.91 10.86 16.07
N GLN A 71 -6.91 12.17 16.38
CA GLN A 71 -5.67 12.97 16.38
C GLN A 71 -4.64 12.41 17.38
N THR A 72 -5.09 12.07 18.59
CA THR A 72 -4.23 11.49 19.63
C THR A 72 -3.59 10.18 19.20
N ILE A 73 -4.38 9.28 18.59
CA ILE A 73 -3.88 7.99 18.07
C ILE A 73 -2.85 8.22 16.95
N ASN A 74 -3.15 9.12 16.01
CA ASN A 74 -2.27 9.42 14.89
C ASN A 74 -0.96 10.10 15.30
N ILE A 75 -1.01 11.00 16.27
CA ILE A 75 0.18 11.66 16.85
C ILE A 75 1.02 10.65 17.65
N ARG A 76 0.39 9.84 18.50
CA ARG A 76 1.08 8.78 19.24
C ARG A 76 1.69 7.74 18.31
N GLY A 77 1.00 7.39 17.24
CA GLY A 77 1.33 6.35 16.30
C GLY A 77 1.21 4.93 16.86
N VAL A 78 1.18 3.95 15.98
CA VAL A 78 1.17 2.52 16.30
C VAL A 78 2.60 2.02 16.43
N LYS A 79 2.94 1.42 17.58
CA LYS A 79 4.28 0.85 17.80
C LYS A 79 4.54 -0.33 16.87
N VAL A 80 5.72 -0.38 16.29
CA VAL A 80 6.17 -1.43 15.37
C VAL A 80 7.41 -2.08 15.94
N ASP A 81 7.45 -3.41 15.94
CA ASP A 81 8.64 -4.18 16.23
C ASP A 81 9.54 -4.21 14.98
N ARG A 82 10.54 -3.31 14.96
CA ARG A 82 11.47 -3.17 13.82
C ARG A 82 12.30 -4.42 13.54
N PRO A 83 12.83 -5.13 14.55
CA PRO A 83 13.53 -6.40 14.30
C PRO A 83 12.65 -7.38 13.52
N SER A 84 11.45 -7.67 13.99
CA SER A 84 10.52 -8.58 13.30
C SER A 84 10.15 -8.11 11.89
N VAL A 85 9.97 -6.80 11.67
CA VAL A 85 9.76 -6.26 10.32
C VAL A 85 10.95 -6.52 9.40
N LYS A 86 12.19 -6.32 9.91
CA LYS A 86 13.41 -6.57 9.14
C LYS A 86 13.56 -8.05 8.79
N ASP A 87 13.28 -8.92 9.74
CA ASP A 87 13.37 -10.37 9.56
C ASP A 87 12.30 -10.88 8.61
N GLY A 88 11.08 -10.37 8.71
CA GLY A 88 9.99 -10.67 7.78
C GLY A 88 10.29 -10.22 6.34
N ILE A 89 10.95 -9.07 6.15
CA ILE A 89 11.39 -8.62 4.82
C ILE A 89 12.46 -9.57 4.26
N TYR A 90 13.44 -9.96 5.08
CA TYR A 90 14.49 -10.90 4.67
C TYR A 90 13.92 -12.24 4.20
N LEU A 91 13.00 -12.83 4.98
CA LEU A 91 12.32 -14.07 4.61
C LEU A 91 11.52 -13.92 3.32
N TYR A 92 10.75 -12.83 3.21
CA TYR A 92 9.97 -12.53 2.01
C TYR A 92 10.86 -12.41 0.77
N GLU A 93 11.94 -11.66 0.83
CA GLU A 93 12.86 -11.47 -0.31
C GLU A 93 13.53 -12.78 -0.72
N LYS A 94 13.96 -13.58 0.25
CA LYS A 94 14.51 -14.92 -0.03
C LYS A 94 13.48 -15.84 -0.68
N HIS A 95 12.30 -15.94 -0.09
CA HIS A 95 11.23 -16.78 -0.62
C HIS A 95 10.80 -16.35 -2.03
N GLN A 96 10.64 -15.05 -2.26
CA GLN A 96 10.35 -14.50 -3.59
C GLN A 96 11.43 -14.86 -4.62
N LYS A 97 12.70 -14.83 -4.21
CA LYS A 97 13.81 -15.24 -5.09
C LYS A 97 13.71 -16.72 -5.45
N THR A 98 13.52 -17.60 -4.47
CA THR A 98 13.36 -19.04 -4.70
C THR A 98 12.18 -19.33 -5.62
N LEU A 99 11.00 -18.76 -5.35
CA LEU A 99 9.83 -18.94 -6.22
C LEU A 99 10.06 -18.45 -7.65
N LYS A 100 10.78 -17.34 -7.79
CA LYS A 100 11.13 -16.78 -9.08
C LYS A 100 12.10 -17.68 -9.85
N ASP A 101 13.14 -18.15 -9.17
CA ASP A 101 14.16 -19.02 -9.77
C ASP A 101 13.54 -20.35 -10.23
N ASN A 102 12.68 -20.96 -9.39
CA ASN A 102 11.93 -22.17 -9.73
C ASN A 102 10.99 -21.95 -10.93
N LEU A 103 10.30 -20.80 -10.98
CA LEU A 103 9.41 -20.50 -12.11
C LEU A 103 10.19 -20.27 -13.41
N ILE A 104 11.38 -19.67 -13.34
CA ILE A 104 12.28 -19.53 -14.50
C ILE A 104 12.74 -20.90 -14.97
N GLU A 105 13.19 -21.75 -14.05
CA GLU A 105 13.69 -23.10 -14.37
C GLU A 105 12.59 -23.94 -15.06
N LEU A 106 11.36 -23.87 -14.52
CA LEU A 106 10.23 -24.64 -15.04
C LEU A 106 9.72 -24.13 -16.38
N THR A 107 9.72 -22.80 -16.58
CA THR A 107 9.08 -22.19 -17.75
C THR A 107 10.03 -21.69 -18.83
N GLY A 108 11.29 -21.46 -18.50
CA GLY A 108 12.28 -20.82 -19.37
C GLY A 108 12.04 -19.32 -19.64
N LEU A 109 11.12 -18.68 -18.89
CA LEU A 109 10.79 -17.28 -19.09
C LEU A 109 11.89 -16.35 -18.54
N GLU A 110 12.29 -15.34 -19.31
CA GLU A 110 13.24 -14.31 -18.86
C GLU A 110 12.70 -13.50 -17.68
N ASN A 111 11.40 -13.14 -17.75
CA ASN A 111 10.75 -12.39 -16.69
C ASN A 111 9.46 -13.08 -16.24
N PRO A 112 9.50 -13.92 -15.21
CA PRO A 112 8.34 -14.64 -14.72
C PRO A 112 7.26 -13.73 -14.09
N ASN A 113 7.59 -12.46 -13.80
CA ASN A 113 6.61 -11.47 -13.36
C ASN A 113 5.81 -10.87 -14.52
N SER A 114 6.29 -10.97 -15.76
CA SER A 114 5.56 -10.48 -16.92
C SER A 114 4.28 -11.27 -17.16
N GLN A 115 3.14 -10.58 -17.09
CA GLN A 115 1.85 -11.19 -17.42
C GLN A 115 1.80 -11.66 -18.87
N LYS A 116 2.37 -10.87 -19.78
CA LYS A 116 2.40 -11.19 -21.21
C LYS A 116 3.22 -12.45 -21.52
N GLN A 117 4.43 -12.58 -20.93
CA GLN A 117 5.27 -13.75 -21.14
C GLN A 117 4.63 -15.01 -20.55
N PHE A 118 4.07 -14.92 -19.34
CA PHE A 118 3.42 -16.06 -18.72
C PHE A 118 2.14 -16.48 -19.43
N LEU A 119 1.36 -15.52 -19.95
CA LEU A 119 0.21 -15.83 -20.80
C LEU A 119 0.63 -16.55 -22.10
N GLY A 120 1.67 -16.08 -22.79
CA GLY A 120 2.23 -16.72 -23.96
C GLY A 120 2.66 -18.17 -23.65
N TRP A 121 3.36 -18.39 -22.55
CA TRP A 121 3.77 -19.72 -22.13
C TRP A 121 2.58 -20.68 -21.87
N LEU A 122 1.49 -20.19 -21.25
CA LEU A 122 0.28 -20.97 -21.05
C LEU A 122 -0.36 -21.36 -22.40
N LEU A 123 -0.42 -20.44 -23.34
CA LEU A 123 -0.94 -20.68 -24.68
C LEU A 123 -0.08 -21.71 -25.44
N ASP A 124 1.25 -21.63 -25.33
CA ASP A 124 2.19 -22.60 -25.93
C ASP A 124 2.02 -24.02 -25.33
N LYS A 125 1.55 -24.11 -24.08
CA LYS A 125 1.17 -25.38 -23.42
C LYS A 125 -0.25 -25.83 -23.73
N GLY A 126 -0.97 -25.14 -24.62
CA GLY A 126 -2.34 -25.49 -25.01
C GLY A 126 -3.43 -25.02 -24.02
N VAL A 127 -3.05 -24.20 -23.01
CA VAL A 127 -4.00 -23.64 -22.05
C VAL A 127 -4.57 -22.33 -22.57
N LEU A 128 -5.80 -22.36 -23.07
CA LEU A 128 -6.48 -21.21 -23.64
C LEU A 128 -7.12 -20.34 -22.55
N VAL A 129 -6.46 -19.22 -22.22
CA VAL A 129 -6.93 -18.23 -21.25
C VAL A 129 -6.70 -16.81 -21.78
N ASP A 130 -7.59 -15.88 -21.44
CA ASP A 130 -7.52 -14.49 -21.89
C ASP A 130 -6.60 -13.62 -21.02
N ASN A 131 -6.31 -14.04 -19.81
CA ASN A 131 -5.51 -13.28 -18.85
C ASN A 131 -4.92 -14.20 -17.77
N VAL A 132 -4.02 -13.63 -16.95
CA VAL A 132 -3.37 -14.32 -15.83
C VAL A 132 -3.83 -13.77 -14.47
N GLN A 133 -5.10 -13.37 -14.36
CA GLN A 133 -5.69 -12.98 -13.09
C GLN A 133 -5.86 -14.18 -12.16
N LYS A 134 -5.93 -13.92 -10.85
CA LYS A 134 -6.04 -14.97 -9.84
C LYS A 134 -7.21 -15.93 -10.10
N SER A 135 -8.39 -15.42 -10.46
CA SER A 135 -9.57 -16.22 -10.76
C SER A 135 -9.34 -17.15 -11.95
N THR A 136 -8.76 -16.63 -13.04
CA THR A 136 -8.44 -17.40 -14.24
C THR A 136 -7.42 -18.49 -13.96
N LEU A 137 -6.34 -18.17 -13.22
CA LEU A 137 -5.33 -19.15 -12.84
C LEU A 137 -5.89 -20.23 -11.90
N GLN A 138 -6.83 -19.89 -11.02
CA GLN A 138 -7.53 -20.87 -10.19
C GLN A 138 -8.42 -21.82 -11.01
N THR A 139 -9.02 -21.34 -12.10
CA THR A 139 -9.77 -22.20 -13.03
C THR A 139 -8.84 -23.17 -13.74
N VAL A 140 -7.64 -22.76 -14.13
CA VAL A 140 -6.62 -23.64 -14.73
C VAL A 140 -6.26 -24.79 -13.78
N LEU A 141 -6.11 -24.51 -12.48
CA LEU A 141 -5.83 -25.57 -11.48
C LEU A 141 -6.95 -26.58 -11.29
N ASN A 142 -8.16 -26.28 -11.74
CA ASN A 142 -9.29 -27.22 -11.67
C ASN A 142 -9.42 -28.12 -12.93
N SER A 143 -8.58 -27.88 -13.95
CA SER A 143 -8.52 -28.72 -15.15
C SER A 143 -7.43 -29.80 -15.01
N PRO A 144 -7.41 -30.84 -15.86
CA PRO A 144 -6.32 -31.81 -15.84
C PRO A 144 -4.96 -31.13 -15.99
N ASP A 145 -3.94 -31.59 -15.23
CA ASP A 145 -2.58 -31.06 -15.33
C ASP A 145 -1.82 -31.74 -16.46
N ASP A 146 -1.43 -30.94 -17.43
CA ASP A 146 -0.57 -31.36 -18.53
C ASP A 146 0.76 -30.58 -18.50
N PHE A 147 1.88 -31.30 -18.53
CA PHE A 147 3.21 -30.73 -18.70
C PHE A 147 3.69 -29.73 -17.63
N GLY A 148 3.30 -29.92 -16.37
CA GLY A 148 3.76 -29.09 -15.22
C GLY A 148 3.10 -27.70 -15.17
N VAL A 149 1.97 -27.52 -15.83
CA VAL A 149 1.23 -26.25 -15.83
C VAL A 149 0.74 -25.87 -14.45
N HIS A 150 0.22 -26.83 -13.67
CA HIS A 150 -0.27 -26.58 -12.32
C HIS A 150 0.83 -26.09 -11.38
N GLU A 151 2.04 -26.65 -11.48
CA GLU A 151 3.18 -26.21 -10.70
C GLU A 151 3.55 -24.75 -11.04
N ALA A 152 3.67 -24.42 -12.33
CA ALA A 152 3.95 -23.05 -12.76
C ALA A 152 2.87 -22.05 -12.32
N VAL A 153 1.60 -22.45 -12.39
CA VAL A 153 0.47 -21.61 -11.94
C VAL A 153 0.52 -21.39 -10.43
N ASN A 154 0.81 -22.41 -9.63
CA ASN A 154 0.94 -22.31 -8.18
C ASN A 154 2.12 -21.39 -7.79
N LEU A 155 3.27 -21.52 -8.46
CA LEU A 155 4.42 -20.62 -8.29
C LEU A 155 4.03 -19.18 -8.63
N LYS A 156 3.34 -18.97 -9.75
CA LYS A 156 2.87 -17.64 -10.17
C LYS A 156 1.88 -17.03 -9.20
N LEU A 157 0.93 -17.79 -8.68
CA LEU A 157 -0.01 -17.35 -7.65
C LEU A 157 0.72 -16.98 -6.36
N SER A 158 1.70 -17.78 -5.94
CA SER A 158 2.52 -17.51 -4.76
C SER A 158 3.36 -16.25 -4.90
N LEU A 159 3.97 -16.01 -6.06
CA LEU A 159 4.68 -14.77 -6.39
C LEU A 159 3.76 -13.53 -6.35
N SER A 160 2.48 -13.69 -6.63
CA SER A 160 1.51 -12.60 -6.65
C SER A 160 0.98 -12.20 -5.27
N LYS A 161 1.27 -12.96 -4.21
CA LYS A 161 0.82 -12.65 -2.84
C LYS A 161 1.35 -11.27 -2.40
N THR A 162 0.44 -10.40 -1.99
CA THR A 162 0.78 -9.00 -1.63
C THR A 162 0.88 -8.77 -0.12
N ALA A 163 0.40 -9.71 0.70
CA ALA A 163 0.39 -9.56 2.15
C ALA A 163 1.78 -9.26 2.75
N PRO A 164 2.88 -9.95 2.36
CA PRO A 164 4.20 -9.67 2.91
C PRO A 164 4.79 -8.32 2.49
N LYS A 165 4.33 -7.72 1.38
CA LYS A 165 4.75 -6.37 0.95
C LYS A 165 4.40 -5.30 1.99
N LYS A 166 3.48 -5.57 2.90
CA LYS A 166 3.16 -4.67 4.01
C LYS A 166 4.35 -4.44 4.94
N TYR A 167 5.25 -5.41 5.11
CA TYR A 167 6.48 -5.23 5.89
C TYR A 167 7.36 -4.14 5.27
N ILE A 168 7.49 -4.14 3.94
CA ILE A 168 8.25 -3.12 3.20
C ILE A 168 7.60 -1.74 3.41
N ALA A 169 6.30 -1.64 3.20
CA ALA A 169 5.57 -0.40 3.40
C ALA A 169 5.64 0.12 4.86
N ILE A 170 5.61 -0.79 5.84
CA ILE A 170 5.83 -0.45 7.25
C ILE A 170 7.23 0.14 7.45
N LYS A 171 8.28 -0.55 6.96
CA LYS A 171 9.68 -0.11 7.07
C LYS A 171 9.88 1.28 6.47
N GLU A 172 9.35 1.52 5.28
CA GLU A 172 9.44 2.82 4.60
C GLU A 172 8.74 3.92 5.41
N LYS A 173 7.54 3.65 5.90
CA LYS A 173 6.73 4.64 6.61
C LYS A 173 7.26 4.99 8.00
N ILE A 174 7.86 4.05 8.72
CA ILE A 174 8.48 4.34 10.03
C ILE A 174 9.86 5.02 9.90
N GLY A 175 10.55 4.86 8.74
CA GLY A 175 11.90 5.41 8.53
C GLY A 175 12.87 4.99 9.63
N SER A 176 13.49 5.96 10.31
CA SER A 176 14.36 5.74 11.48
C SER A 176 13.59 5.54 12.79
N GLY A 177 12.27 5.82 12.81
CA GLY A 177 11.41 5.70 13.99
C GLY A 177 11.00 4.25 14.31
N THR A 178 10.10 4.14 15.28
CA THR A 178 9.52 2.85 15.73
C THR A 178 8.00 2.87 15.74
N ARG A 179 7.38 3.90 15.16
CA ARG A 179 5.93 4.06 15.17
C ARG A 179 5.41 4.49 13.81
N LEU A 180 4.23 3.98 13.45
CA LEU A 180 3.43 4.41 12.29
C LEU A 180 2.54 5.58 12.74
N HIS A 181 2.88 6.78 12.32
CA HIS A 181 2.09 7.99 12.56
C HIS A 181 1.13 8.27 11.41
N GLY A 182 -0.01 8.92 11.70
CA GLY A 182 -0.98 9.34 10.68
C GLY A 182 -1.49 8.17 9.84
N ASN A 183 -1.71 7.00 10.43
CA ASN A 183 -2.02 5.77 9.69
C ASN A 183 -3.51 5.45 9.63
N ILE A 184 -4.35 6.16 10.38
CA ILE A 184 -5.79 5.97 10.38
C ILE A 184 -6.51 7.30 10.22
N MET A 185 -7.73 7.27 9.71
CA MET A 185 -8.58 8.43 9.54
C MET A 185 -10.00 8.08 9.98
N TYR A 186 -10.50 8.84 10.95
CA TYR A 186 -11.88 8.72 11.40
C TYR A 186 -12.83 9.15 10.28
N HIS A 187 -13.93 8.41 10.12
CA HIS A 187 -14.96 8.67 9.12
C HIS A 187 -14.42 8.75 7.67
N GLY A 188 -13.36 7.99 7.36
CA GLY A 188 -12.73 8.02 6.03
C GLY A 188 -13.50 7.27 4.95
N ALA A 189 -14.40 6.36 5.32
CA ALA A 189 -15.28 5.64 4.39
C ALA A 189 -16.67 6.29 4.31
N SER A 190 -17.38 6.12 3.20
CA SER A 190 -18.77 6.59 3.02
C SER A 190 -19.74 6.03 4.06
N THR A 191 -19.42 4.87 4.64
CA THR A 191 -20.17 4.21 5.71
C THR A 191 -19.83 4.71 7.11
N GLY A 192 -18.98 5.76 7.24
CA GLY A 192 -18.54 6.29 8.54
C GLY A 192 -17.48 5.46 9.26
N ARG A 193 -16.94 4.40 8.63
CA ARG A 193 -15.90 3.57 9.22
C ARG A 193 -14.53 4.26 9.20
N TRP A 194 -13.68 3.86 10.13
CA TRP A 194 -12.27 4.20 10.12
C TRP A 194 -11.56 3.60 8.91
N VAL A 195 -10.65 4.36 8.30
CA VAL A 195 -9.86 3.93 7.14
C VAL A 195 -8.38 4.05 7.44
N SER A 196 -7.59 3.10 6.95
CA SER A 196 -6.13 3.21 7.00
C SER A 196 -5.60 4.10 5.88
N THR A 197 -4.69 5.01 6.23
CA THR A 197 -3.99 5.90 5.31
C THR A 197 -2.53 5.45 5.18
N GLY A 198 -2.20 4.72 4.14
CA GLY A 198 -0.85 4.19 3.92
C GLY A 198 -0.76 2.70 4.19
N VAL A 199 -0.25 2.24 5.34
CA VAL A 199 -0.26 0.81 5.66
C VAL A 199 -1.65 0.40 6.14
N ASN A 200 -2.34 -0.42 5.35
CA ASN A 200 -3.67 -0.90 5.73
C ASN A 200 -3.56 -2.02 6.79
N LEU A 201 -3.52 -1.61 8.07
CA LEU A 201 -3.45 -2.52 9.21
C LEU A 201 -4.77 -3.29 9.43
N GLN A 202 -5.91 -2.73 9.00
CA GLN A 202 -7.23 -3.35 9.18
C GLN A 202 -7.42 -4.57 8.28
N ASN A 203 -6.66 -4.65 7.18
CA ASN A 203 -6.69 -5.74 6.21
C ASN A 203 -5.42 -6.61 6.27
N ILE A 204 -4.81 -6.76 7.43
CA ILE A 204 -3.77 -7.77 7.63
C ILE A 204 -4.44 -9.14 7.59
N ALA A 205 -3.87 -10.06 6.81
CA ALA A 205 -4.34 -11.43 6.75
C ALA A 205 -4.27 -12.07 8.15
N ARG A 206 -5.26 -12.88 8.48
CA ARG A 206 -5.19 -13.69 9.70
C ARG A 206 -4.12 -14.76 9.49
N PRO A 207 -3.21 -14.98 10.46
CA PRO A 207 -2.27 -16.08 10.37
C PRO A 207 -3.01 -17.42 10.41
N THR A 208 -2.48 -18.41 9.71
CA THR A 208 -2.92 -19.80 9.78
C THR A 208 -2.32 -20.52 10.98
N LEU A 209 -1.14 -20.07 11.41
CA LEU A 209 -0.44 -20.56 12.59
C LEU A 209 -0.75 -19.67 13.82
N ASP A 210 -0.47 -20.19 14.99
CA ASP A 210 -0.54 -19.39 16.21
C ASP A 210 0.50 -18.27 16.23
N PRO A 211 0.25 -17.17 16.98
CA PRO A 211 1.12 -15.99 16.98
C PRO A 211 2.56 -16.27 17.44
N ASP A 212 2.75 -17.17 18.41
CA ASP A 212 4.06 -17.45 18.98
C ASP A 212 4.92 -18.22 18.00
N THR A 213 4.36 -19.22 17.32
CA THR A 213 5.00 -19.93 16.20
C THR A 213 5.36 -18.99 15.07
N CYS A 214 4.46 -18.08 14.68
CA CYS A 214 4.77 -17.07 13.65
C CYS A 214 5.96 -16.19 14.05
N ILE A 215 6.01 -15.74 15.30
CA ILE A 215 7.10 -14.89 15.82
C ILE A 215 8.43 -15.67 15.83
N GLU A 216 8.38 -16.93 16.26
CA GLU A 216 9.56 -17.81 16.27
C GLU A 216 10.12 -18.01 14.85
N LEU A 217 9.26 -18.38 13.90
CA LEU A 217 9.65 -18.57 12.49
C LEU A 217 10.29 -17.30 11.88
N ILE A 218 9.72 -16.14 12.17
CA ILE A 218 10.27 -14.87 11.71
C ILE A 218 11.66 -14.62 12.33
N LYS A 219 11.84 -14.88 13.63
CA LYS A 219 13.11 -14.65 14.35
C LYS A 219 14.22 -15.59 13.93
N THR A 220 13.91 -16.86 13.65
CA THR A 220 14.88 -17.86 13.23
C THR A 220 15.42 -17.61 11.83
N ARG A 221 14.65 -16.88 10.98
CA ARG A 221 14.97 -16.65 9.56
C ARG A 221 15.17 -17.94 8.77
N ASP A 222 14.60 -19.04 9.23
CA ASP A 222 14.69 -20.33 8.55
C ASP A 222 13.70 -20.36 7.39
N ILE A 223 14.23 -20.25 6.17
CA ILE A 223 13.41 -20.20 4.97
C ILE A 223 12.78 -21.56 4.65
N ASN A 224 13.43 -22.67 5.00
CA ASN A 224 12.92 -23.99 4.69
C ASN A 224 11.67 -24.26 5.54
N ARG A 225 11.78 -24.06 6.85
CA ARG A 225 10.63 -24.18 7.77
C ARG A 225 9.51 -23.20 7.41
N PHE A 226 9.87 -21.96 7.00
CA PHE A 226 8.90 -20.98 6.55
C PHE A 226 8.13 -21.42 5.29
N SER A 227 8.79 -22.11 4.36
CA SER A 227 8.19 -22.61 3.12
C SER A 227 7.33 -23.85 3.34
N GLU A 228 7.72 -24.74 4.25
CA GLU A 228 7.01 -25.96 4.60
C GLU A 228 5.67 -25.67 5.30
N GLU A 229 5.62 -24.65 6.14
CA GLU A 229 4.43 -24.26 6.91
C GLU A 229 3.42 -23.43 6.10
N ASN A 230 3.62 -23.23 4.80
CA ASN A 230 2.71 -22.51 3.89
C ASN A 230 2.33 -21.08 4.36
N ILE A 231 3.26 -20.37 4.93
CA ILE A 231 3.06 -19.00 5.47
C ILE A 231 3.08 -17.94 4.37
#